data_9bab7c9ff3db6204e6c362e29c7c1c51
#
_entry.id   9bab7c9ff3db6204e6c362e29c7c1c51
#
_cell.length_a   1.000
_cell.length_b   1.000
_cell.length_c   1.000
_cell.angle_alpha   90.00
_cell.angle_beta   90.00
_cell.angle_gamma   90.00
#
_symmetry.space_group_name_H-M   'P 1'
#
loop_
_entity.id
_entity.type
_entity.pdbx_description
1 polymer ?
#
loop_
_entity_poly.entity_id
_entity_poly.type
_entity_poly.pdbx_seq_one_letter_code
_entity_poly.pdbx_strand_id
1 'polypeptide(L)'
;AAGTATSATITLPASSQIISFFADMVVNESVGAGTATAIAMTIGTAAAGTQYVSSTDVFAGGRIALTFTAAQLLAMSDIGTSTSVVVTLDPDGTIVTTQGVIRLTVVYAQKV
;
A
#
# COMPACT_ATOMS: atom_id res chain seq x y z
N ALA A 1 11.93 -18.70 6.24
CA ALA A 1 10.48 -18.46 6.26
C ALA A 1 10.17 -17.04 5.79
N ALA A 2 9.06 -16.86 5.13
CA ALA A 2 8.61 -15.53 4.73
C ALA A 2 8.34 -14.68 5.96
N GLY A 3 8.55 -13.38 5.84
CA GLY A 3 8.18 -12.44 6.89
C GLY A 3 6.67 -12.35 7.04
N THR A 4 6.24 -11.78 8.16
CA THR A 4 4.83 -11.60 8.45
C THR A 4 4.29 -10.37 7.72
N ALA A 5 3.18 -10.52 7.01
CA ALA A 5 2.49 -9.39 6.41
C ALA A 5 1.91 -8.48 7.49
N THR A 6 2.01 -7.18 7.26
CA THR A 6 1.43 -6.15 8.14
C THR A 6 0.52 -5.25 7.34
N SER A 7 -0.52 -4.74 7.99
CA SER A 7 -1.49 -3.87 7.34
C SER A 7 -1.80 -2.65 8.19
N ALA A 8 -2.12 -1.56 7.51
CA ALA A 8 -2.62 -0.34 8.14
C ALA A 8 -3.83 0.16 7.37
N THR A 9 -4.71 0.87 8.03
CA THR A 9 -5.96 1.33 7.46
C THR A 9 -6.07 2.85 7.52
N ILE A 10 -6.46 3.45 6.39
CA ILE A 10 -6.89 4.85 6.32
C ILE A 10 -8.38 4.84 6.04
N THR A 11 -9.15 5.57 6.82
CA THR A 11 -10.60 5.67 6.63
C THR A 11 -10.95 6.94 5.89
N LEU A 12 -11.69 6.80 4.80
CA LEU A 12 -12.19 7.92 3.99
C LEU A 12 -13.71 8.06 4.19
N PRO A 13 -14.27 9.26 3.95
CA PRO A 13 -15.73 9.40 3.91
C PRO A 13 -16.33 8.53 2.82
N ALA A 14 -17.56 8.04 3.06
CA ALA A 14 -18.27 7.25 2.06
C ALA A 14 -18.46 8.03 0.75
N SER A 15 -18.42 7.31 -0.36
CA SER A 15 -18.58 7.87 -1.71
C SER A 15 -17.50 8.88 -2.10
N SER A 16 -16.35 8.84 -1.44
CA SER A 16 -15.19 9.64 -1.86
C SER A 16 -14.66 9.14 -3.20
N GLN A 17 -14.03 10.05 -3.94
CA GLN A 17 -13.22 9.72 -5.11
C GLN A 17 -11.76 9.73 -4.70
N ILE A 18 -11.05 8.65 -4.98
CA ILE A 18 -9.60 8.62 -4.79
C ILE A 18 -8.96 9.15 -6.07
N ILE A 19 -8.20 10.23 -5.93
CA ILE A 19 -7.54 10.87 -7.06
C ILE A 19 -6.20 10.20 -7.33
N SER A 20 -5.43 9.92 -6.28
CA SER A 20 -4.13 9.27 -6.41
C SER A 20 -3.65 8.72 -5.08
N PHE A 21 -2.67 7.83 -5.18
CA PHE A 21 -1.88 7.36 -4.06
C PHE A 21 -0.42 7.70 -4.31
N PHE A 22 0.29 8.07 -3.25
CA PHE A 22 1.74 8.20 -3.27
C PHE A 22 2.32 7.34 -2.16
N ALA A 23 3.27 6.48 -2.50
CA ALA A 23 3.96 5.62 -1.56
C ALA A 23 5.43 6.01 -1.52
N ASP A 24 5.91 6.36 -0.35
CA ASP A 24 7.29 6.76 -0.13
C ASP A 24 7.92 5.87 0.94
N MET A 25 8.99 5.16 0.60
CA MET A 25 9.81 4.47 1.59
C MET A 25 10.71 5.51 2.25
N VAL A 26 10.29 6.01 3.40
CA VAL A 26 10.95 7.12 4.10
C VAL A 26 12.25 6.67 4.73
N VAL A 27 12.27 5.46 5.30
CA VAL A 27 13.45 4.83 5.86
C VAL A 27 13.60 3.48 5.18
N ASN A 28 14.72 3.30 4.47
CA ASN A 28 14.96 2.04 3.77
C ASN A 28 15.01 0.88 4.74
N GLU A 29 14.44 -0.23 4.30
CA GLU A 29 14.54 -1.47 5.03
C GLU A 29 15.99 -1.94 5.03
N SER A 30 16.46 -2.43 6.16
CA SER A 30 17.75 -3.08 6.26
C SER A 30 17.52 -4.54 6.59
N VAL A 31 18.03 -5.42 5.77
CA VAL A 31 17.83 -6.86 6.02
C VAL A 31 18.77 -7.41 7.06
N GLY A 32 19.93 -6.77 7.31
CA GLY A 32 20.89 -7.28 8.27
C GLY A 32 21.15 -8.77 8.07
N ALA A 33 20.74 -9.59 9.05
CA ALA A 33 20.78 -11.05 8.95
C ALA A 33 19.52 -11.65 8.33
N GLY A 34 18.58 -10.85 7.90
CA GLY A 34 17.33 -11.32 7.28
C GLY A 34 17.52 -11.79 5.84
N THR A 35 16.46 -12.33 5.26
CA THR A 35 16.48 -12.92 3.92
C THR A 35 15.59 -12.20 2.92
N ALA A 36 14.86 -11.18 3.34
CA ALA A 36 13.97 -10.45 2.43
C ALA A 36 14.75 -9.74 1.32
N THR A 37 14.28 -9.87 0.09
CA THR A 37 14.81 -9.17 -1.08
C THR A 37 13.76 -8.28 -1.73
N ALA A 38 12.51 -8.45 -1.35
CA ALA A 38 11.40 -7.67 -1.85
C ALA A 38 10.32 -7.52 -0.77
N ILE A 39 9.60 -6.43 -0.80
CA ILE A 39 8.42 -6.22 0.04
C ILE A 39 7.28 -5.87 -0.90
N ALA A 40 6.30 -6.77 -1.00
CA ALA A 40 5.13 -6.54 -1.84
C ALA A 40 4.14 -5.64 -1.10
N MET A 41 3.80 -4.51 -1.72
CA MET A 41 2.75 -3.62 -1.22
C MET A 41 1.50 -3.79 -2.06
N THR A 42 0.37 -3.94 -1.40
CA THR A 42 -0.94 -3.92 -2.04
C THR A 42 -1.84 -2.89 -1.35
N ILE A 43 -2.77 -2.31 -2.08
CA ILE A 43 -3.75 -1.39 -1.51
C ILE A 43 -5.13 -1.82 -1.99
N GLY A 44 -6.03 -2.01 -1.05
CA GLY A 44 -7.39 -2.42 -1.33
C GLY A 44 -8.34 -2.05 -0.21
N THR A 45 -9.46 -2.73 -0.14
CA THR A 45 -10.50 -2.50 0.87
C THR A 45 -10.37 -3.41 2.08
N ALA A 46 -9.47 -4.39 2.01
CA ALA A 46 -9.17 -5.31 3.08
C ALA A 46 -7.70 -5.71 3.01
N ALA A 47 -7.19 -6.36 4.04
CA ALA A 47 -5.81 -6.83 4.07
C ALA A 47 -5.51 -7.72 2.85
N ALA A 48 -4.38 -7.48 2.21
CA ALA A 48 -3.93 -8.16 1.00
C ALA A 48 -4.84 -7.93 -0.23
N GLY A 49 -5.83 -7.04 -0.13
CA GLY A 49 -6.67 -6.69 -1.27
C GLY A 49 -5.91 -5.86 -2.30
N THR A 50 -6.36 -5.94 -3.55
CA THR A 50 -5.72 -5.27 -4.68
C THR A 50 -6.69 -4.38 -5.46
N GLN A 51 -7.78 -3.98 -4.84
CA GLN A 51 -8.83 -3.19 -5.51
C GLN A 51 -8.28 -1.87 -6.07
N TYR A 52 -7.25 -1.30 -5.45
CA TYR A 52 -6.69 -0.01 -5.84
C TYR A 52 -5.27 -0.11 -6.38
N VAL A 53 -4.42 -0.93 -5.78
CA VAL A 53 -3.02 -1.11 -6.21
C VAL A 53 -2.66 -2.57 -6.16
N SER A 54 -2.20 -3.11 -7.29
CA SER A 54 -1.67 -4.46 -7.38
C SER A 54 -0.30 -4.54 -6.70
N SER A 55 0.15 -5.75 -6.42
CA SER A 55 1.43 -5.98 -5.76
C SER A 55 2.56 -5.20 -6.43
N THR A 56 3.21 -4.35 -5.66
CA THR A 56 4.31 -3.50 -6.11
C THR A 56 5.44 -3.61 -5.10
N ASP A 57 6.66 -3.83 -5.58
CA ASP A 57 7.83 -3.94 -4.71
C ASP A 57 8.24 -2.54 -4.22
N VAL A 58 8.31 -2.38 -2.89
CA VAL A 58 8.71 -1.13 -2.26
C VAL A 58 10.04 -1.25 -1.51
N PHE A 59 10.75 -2.36 -1.66
CA PHE A 59 11.98 -2.64 -0.91
C PHE A 59 13.11 -1.64 -1.23
N ALA A 60 13.19 -1.20 -2.47
CA ALA A 60 14.30 -0.36 -2.93
C ALA A 60 14.33 1.04 -2.30
N GLY A 61 13.23 1.50 -1.77
CA GLY A 61 13.16 2.80 -1.12
C GLY A 61 12.79 3.95 -2.05
N GLY A 62 12.63 5.14 -1.47
CA GLY A 62 12.23 6.33 -2.19
C GLY A 62 10.76 6.36 -2.57
N ARG A 63 10.42 7.25 -3.50
CA ARG A 63 9.07 7.31 -4.06
C ARG A 63 8.86 6.15 -5.02
N ILE A 64 7.78 5.40 -4.80
CA ILE A 64 7.47 4.20 -5.56
C ILE A 64 6.57 4.58 -6.73
N ALA A 65 6.93 4.13 -7.94
CA ALA A 65 6.08 4.29 -9.11
C ALA A 65 4.89 3.33 -9.00
N LEU A 66 3.68 3.89 -9.00
CA LEU A 66 2.45 3.11 -8.95
C LEU A 66 1.79 3.11 -10.32
N THR A 67 1.22 1.97 -10.69
CA THR A 67 0.44 1.82 -11.91
C THR A 67 -0.95 1.34 -11.56
N PHE A 68 -1.94 1.74 -12.37
CA PHE A 68 -3.33 1.42 -12.13
C PHE A 68 -3.93 0.77 -13.38
N THR A 69 -4.68 -0.30 -13.17
CA THR A 69 -5.50 -0.88 -14.23
C THR A 69 -6.77 -0.05 -14.42
N ALA A 70 -7.46 -0.27 -15.55
CA ALA A 70 -8.74 0.39 -15.78
C ALA A 70 -9.77 0.04 -14.70
N ALA A 71 -9.78 -1.20 -14.21
CA ALA A 71 -10.67 -1.62 -13.14
C ALA A 71 -10.34 -0.91 -11.82
N GLN A 72 -9.05 -0.72 -11.53
CA GLN A 72 -8.64 0.01 -10.32
C GLN A 72 -9.02 1.48 -10.39
N LEU A 73 -8.83 2.12 -11.53
CA LEU A 73 -9.27 3.51 -11.72
C LEU A 73 -10.78 3.66 -11.56
N LEU A 74 -11.53 2.69 -12.06
CA LEU A 74 -13.00 2.69 -11.89
C LEU A 74 -13.37 2.54 -10.41
N ALA A 75 -12.71 1.64 -9.69
CA ALA A 75 -12.96 1.47 -8.25
C ALA A 75 -12.61 2.72 -7.45
N MET A 76 -11.57 3.45 -7.86
CA MET A 76 -11.16 4.69 -7.21
C MET A 76 -12.11 5.85 -7.48
N SER A 77 -12.87 5.81 -8.57
CA SER A 77 -13.75 6.94 -8.97
C SER A 77 -14.90 7.16 -7.99
N ASP A 78 -15.34 6.12 -7.30
CA ASP A 78 -16.32 6.21 -6.21
C ASP A 78 -16.17 4.98 -5.33
N ILE A 79 -15.69 5.17 -4.11
CA ILE A 79 -15.47 4.06 -3.19
C ILE A 79 -16.77 3.52 -2.57
N GLY A 80 -17.91 4.21 -2.76
CA GLY A 80 -19.19 3.77 -2.25
C GLY A 80 -19.18 3.67 -0.73
N THR A 81 -19.61 2.53 -0.20
CA THR A 81 -19.63 2.27 1.24
C THR A 81 -18.34 1.68 1.76
N SER A 82 -17.37 1.38 0.90
CA SER A 82 -16.09 0.80 1.28
C SER A 82 -15.12 1.89 1.73
N THR A 83 -15.31 2.37 2.96
CA THR A 83 -14.57 3.54 3.48
C THR A 83 -13.15 3.22 3.92
N SER A 84 -12.76 1.95 4.00
CA SER A 84 -11.44 1.55 4.44
C SER A 84 -10.49 1.43 3.26
N VAL A 85 -9.35 2.10 3.35
CA VAL A 85 -8.22 1.93 2.45
C VAL A 85 -7.14 1.19 3.23
N VAL A 86 -6.86 -0.04 2.86
CA VAL A 86 -5.94 -0.92 3.60
C VAL A 86 -4.69 -1.13 2.77
N VAL A 87 -3.56 -0.67 3.29
CA VAL A 87 -2.25 -0.95 2.73
C VAL A 87 -1.65 -2.15 3.44
N THR A 88 -1.15 -3.11 2.68
CA THR A 88 -0.52 -4.32 3.20
C THR A 88 0.90 -4.41 2.67
N LEU A 89 1.84 -4.68 3.56
CA LEU A 89 3.24 -4.94 3.22
C LEU A 89 3.54 -6.40 3.54
N ASP A 90 4.00 -7.13 2.56
CA ASP A 90 4.29 -8.56 2.66
C ASP A 90 5.72 -8.84 2.19
N PRO A 91 6.69 -8.96 3.10
CA PRO A 91 8.05 -9.29 2.73
C PRO A 91 8.18 -10.74 2.28
N ASP A 92 9.07 -11.00 1.31
CA ASP A 92 9.32 -12.33 0.76
C ASP A 92 10.27 -13.17 1.62
N GLY A 93 10.78 -12.61 2.69
CA GLY A 93 11.69 -13.29 3.61
C GLY A 93 11.68 -12.61 4.96
N THR A 94 12.61 -13.00 5.82
CA THR A 94 12.68 -12.41 7.16
C THR A 94 13.25 -11.00 7.10
N ILE A 95 12.69 -10.12 7.94
CA ILE A 95 13.18 -8.76 8.18
C ILE A 95 13.58 -8.69 9.64
N VAL A 96 14.82 -8.31 9.89
CA VAL A 96 15.36 -8.24 11.25
C VAL A 96 15.35 -6.84 11.83
N THR A 97 15.12 -5.84 11.00
CA THR A 97 15.16 -4.46 11.43
C THR A 97 13.75 -3.91 11.60
N THR A 98 13.63 -2.92 12.47
CA THR A 98 12.38 -2.18 12.67
C THR A 98 12.40 -0.84 11.93
N GLN A 99 13.31 -0.64 11.00
CA GLN A 99 13.56 0.67 10.41
C GLN A 99 12.74 0.95 9.16
N GLY A 100 12.15 -0.06 8.55
CA GLY A 100 11.35 0.15 7.34
C GLY A 100 10.09 0.95 7.64
N VAL A 101 10.02 2.17 7.12
CA VAL A 101 8.85 3.05 7.28
C VAL A 101 8.39 3.47 5.91
N ILE A 102 7.18 3.08 5.56
CA ILE A 102 6.53 3.56 4.35
C ILE A 102 5.48 4.61 4.70
N ARG A 103 5.48 5.71 3.95
CA ARG A 103 4.43 6.73 4.06
C ARG A 103 3.49 6.54 2.88
N LEU A 104 2.23 6.30 3.18
CA LEU A 104 1.19 6.28 2.17
C LEU A 104 0.41 7.58 2.24
N THR A 105 0.32 8.27 1.11
CA THR A 105 -0.49 9.47 0.96
C THR A 105 -1.65 9.17 0.04
N VAL A 106 -2.86 9.45 0.48
CA VAL A 106 -4.08 9.31 -0.32
C VAL A 106 -4.60 10.69 -0.63
N VAL A 107 -4.72 11.01 -1.91
CA VAL A 107 -5.37 12.26 -2.37
C VAL A 107 -6.78 11.90 -2.80
N TYR A 108 -7.77 12.53 -2.18
CA TYR A 108 -9.16 12.20 -2.44
C TYR A 108 -10.03 13.45 -2.48
N ALA A 109 -11.18 13.33 -3.14
CA ALA A 109 -12.21 14.35 -3.16
C ALA A 109 -13.46 13.79 -2.49
N GLN A 110 -14.10 14.60 -1.66
CA GLN A 110 -15.34 14.20 -1.00
C GLN A 110 -16.52 14.68 -1.82
N LYS A 111 -17.51 13.79 -1.98
CA LYS A 111 -18.76 14.16 -2.61
C LYS A 111 -19.55 15.07 -1.66
N VAL A 112 -20.10 16.11 -2.19
CA VAL A 112 -20.90 17.08 -1.43
C VAL A 112 -22.39 16.81 -1.62
#